data_f0332ab7be060a92a584f930e7e6530a
#
_entry.id   f0332ab7be060a92a584f930e7e6530a
#
_cell.length_a   1.000
_cell.length_b   1.000
_cell.length_c   1.000
_cell.angle_alpha   90.00
_cell.angle_beta   90.00
_cell.angle_gamma   90.00
#
_symmetry.space_group_name_H-M   'P 1'
#
loop_
_entity.id
_entity.type
_entity.pdbx_description
1 polymer ?
#
loop_
_entity_poly.entity_id
_entity_poly.type
_entity_poly.pdbx_seq_one_letter_code
_entity_poly.pdbx_strand_id
1 'polypeptide(L)'
;MRCQKYKEKPYTLFLERYNLLIDSKFPYFAPDFRVSMTQLTDEEKLIQRIERRFNKGMVDYRLVEDDDKILVGLSGGKDSLALLHLLAKRSRILKPRFQVYAVHVALTNIPYQSDDSYLRRFAEERNVPYVRYETSFDASTDTRKSPCFLCSWNRRKALFTVAKELGCNKIALGHHMDDILETLLMNLTFQGAYSTMPPKLEMKKFQMTIIRPLCLVHEADLVQMAAQMNFQKQLKNCPYEHDSHRSDMKEVLQRLEAMNPEARYSMWGAMTNIQTELLPTKIEKK
;
A
#
# COMPACT_ATOMS: atom_id res chain seq x y z
N MET A 1 -44.19 -15.71 6.70
CA MET A 1 -42.91 -16.18 6.12
C MET A 1 -41.79 -15.64 6.97
N ARG A 2 -40.94 -16.49 7.49
CA ARG A 2 -40.17 -16.24 8.72
C ARG A 2 -38.85 -15.52 8.44
N CYS A 3 -38.67 -14.36 9.01
CA CYS A 3 -37.39 -13.67 9.17
C CYS A 3 -36.52 -14.46 10.15
N GLN A 4 -35.40 -15.02 9.69
CA GLN A 4 -34.41 -15.61 10.58
C GLN A 4 -33.48 -14.53 11.13
N LYS A 5 -33.52 -14.38 12.46
CA LYS A 5 -32.62 -13.52 13.26
C LYS A 5 -31.19 -13.99 13.13
N TYR A 6 -30.32 -13.13 12.62
CA TYR A 6 -28.87 -13.30 12.77
C TYR A 6 -28.51 -13.08 14.25
N LYS A 7 -28.02 -14.14 14.88
CA LYS A 7 -27.47 -14.10 16.23
C LYS A 7 -26.10 -13.39 16.21
N GLU A 8 -26.04 -12.26 16.89
CA GLU A 8 -24.79 -11.66 17.32
C GLU A 8 -23.95 -12.66 18.10
N LYS A 9 -22.69 -12.83 17.76
CA LYS A 9 -21.67 -13.53 18.54
C LYS A 9 -20.42 -12.66 18.68
N PRO A 10 -19.66 -12.81 19.75
CA PRO A 10 -19.50 -11.74 20.72
C PRO A 10 -18.08 -11.14 20.69
N TYR A 11 -18.00 -9.84 20.62
CA TYR A 11 -16.78 -9.07 20.94
C TYR A 11 -16.51 -8.97 22.45
N THR A 12 -17.28 -9.66 23.29
CA THR A 12 -17.18 -9.64 24.74
C THR A 12 -16.03 -10.47 25.31
N LEU A 13 -15.40 -11.36 24.54
CA LEU A 13 -14.31 -12.22 25.05
C LEU A 13 -12.92 -11.58 25.08
N PHE A 14 -12.75 -10.37 24.55
CA PHE A 14 -11.44 -9.69 24.56
C PHE A 14 -11.24 -8.78 25.79
N LEU A 15 -12.32 -8.39 26.47
CA LEU A 15 -12.25 -7.51 27.64
C LEU A 15 -12.12 -8.28 28.97
N GLU A 16 -12.44 -9.56 29.00
CA GLU A 16 -12.33 -10.37 30.25
C GLU A 16 -10.91 -10.83 30.59
N ARG A 17 -9.93 -10.63 29.72
CA ARG A 17 -8.54 -11.04 29.96
C ARG A 17 -7.66 -9.99 30.65
N TYR A 18 -8.21 -8.83 30.94
CA TYR A 18 -7.58 -7.76 31.73
C TYR A 18 -8.43 -7.33 32.91
N ASN A 19 -9.14 -8.28 33.54
CA ASN A 19 -9.72 -8.06 34.86
C ASN A 19 -8.61 -7.97 35.90
N LEU A 20 -8.10 -6.75 36.08
CA LEU A 20 -7.48 -6.38 37.33
C LEU A 20 -8.60 -6.42 38.38
N LEU A 21 -8.54 -7.42 39.23
CA LEU A 21 -9.34 -7.55 40.46
C LEU A 21 -9.27 -6.24 41.22
N ILE A 22 -10.30 -5.44 41.12
CA ILE A 22 -10.52 -4.33 42.06
C ILE A 22 -11.03 -4.99 43.34
N ASP A 23 -10.06 -5.33 44.20
CA ASP A 23 -10.37 -5.78 45.53
C ASP A 23 -10.94 -4.59 46.32
N SER A 24 -12.19 -4.71 46.75
CA SER A 24 -13.00 -3.69 47.44
C SER A 24 -12.47 -3.28 48.82
N LYS A 25 -11.19 -3.50 49.13
CA LYS A 25 -10.58 -3.27 50.44
C LYS A 25 -9.55 -2.14 50.53
N PHE A 26 -9.39 -1.29 49.51
CA PHE A 26 -8.55 -0.11 49.59
C PHE A 26 -9.35 1.21 49.53
N PRO A 27 -9.71 1.85 50.66
CA PRO A 27 -10.49 3.08 50.68
C PRO A 27 -9.66 4.36 50.47
N TYR A 28 -8.49 4.30 49.87
CA TYR A 28 -7.62 5.46 49.63
C TYR A 28 -7.18 5.56 48.17
N PHE A 29 -8.14 5.67 47.26
CA PHE A 29 -7.88 6.26 45.95
C PHE A 29 -8.64 7.57 45.87
N ALA A 30 -7.90 8.66 45.72
CA ALA A 30 -8.41 10.01 45.59
C ALA A 30 -9.38 10.10 44.42
N PRO A 31 -10.49 10.89 44.52
CA PRO A 31 -11.55 10.96 43.49
C PRO A 31 -11.20 11.76 42.24
N ASP A 32 -9.92 12.02 41.95
CA ASP A 32 -9.50 12.92 40.88
C ASP A 32 -8.77 12.26 39.68
N PHE A 33 -8.84 10.93 39.52
CA PHE A 33 -8.41 10.32 38.28
C PHE A 33 -9.58 10.28 37.28
N ARG A 34 -10.17 11.45 36.96
CA ARG A 34 -10.82 11.63 35.66
C ARG A 34 -9.71 11.58 34.62
N VAL A 35 -9.48 10.39 34.04
CA VAL A 35 -8.77 10.30 32.77
C VAL A 35 -9.58 11.16 31.81
N SER A 36 -9.14 12.39 31.60
CA SER A 36 -9.62 13.23 30.53
C SER A 36 -9.42 12.42 29.26
N MET A 37 -10.51 11.89 28.70
CA MET A 37 -10.47 11.36 27.32
C MET A 37 -10.22 12.57 26.44
N THR A 38 -8.96 12.91 26.27
CA THR A 38 -8.52 13.94 25.33
C THR A 38 -9.07 13.53 23.97
N GLN A 39 -9.98 14.31 23.44
CA GLN A 39 -10.49 14.06 22.10
C GLN A 39 -9.30 14.13 21.17
N LEU A 40 -9.10 13.05 20.39
CA LEU A 40 -8.05 12.99 19.39
C LEU A 40 -8.15 14.19 18.45
N THR A 41 -7.02 14.78 18.15
CA THR A 41 -6.95 15.82 17.12
C THR A 41 -7.30 15.23 15.76
N ASP A 42 -7.64 16.06 14.79
CA ASP A 42 -7.95 15.58 13.43
C ASP A 42 -6.75 14.96 12.77
N GLU A 43 -5.55 15.41 13.13
CA GLU A 43 -4.27 14.83 12.71
C GLU A 43 -4.09 13.39 13.26
N GLU A 44 -4.33 13.20 14.54
CA GLU A 44 -4.28 11.86 15.16
C GLU A 44 -5.33 10.92 14.57
N LYS A 45 -6.55 11.40 14.32
CA LYS A 45 -7.61 10.63 13.66
C LYS A 45 -7.21 10.20 12.24
N LEU A 46 -6.54 11.08 11.48
CA LEU A 46 -6.02 10.77 10.16
C LEU A 46 -5.02 9.63 10.22
N ILE A 47 -4.00 9.75 11.06
CA ILE A 47 -2.95 8.72 11.20
C ILE A 47 -3.56 7.39 11.64
N GLN A 48 -4.45 7.39 12.64
CA GLN A 48 -5.14 6.17 13.06
C GLN A 48 -5.97 5.53 11.95
N ARG A 49 -6.65 6.32 11.13
CA ARG A 49 -7.43 5.83 9.98
C ARG A 49 -6.52 5.16 8.96
N ILE A 50 -5.38 5.78 8.62
CA ILE A 50 -4.38 5.22 7.72
C ILE A 50 -3.82 3.90 8.27
N GLU A 51 -3.38 3.90 9.52
CA GLU A 51 -2.82 2.72 10.18
C GLU A 51 -3.82 1.57 10.25
N ARG A 52 -5.07 1.85 10.56
CA ARG A 52 -6.14 0.84 10.58
C ARG A 52 -6.33 0.21 9.20
N ARG A 53 -6.40 1.02 8.12
CA ARG A 53 -6.53 0.51 6.75
C ARG A 53 -5.30 -0.26 6.30
N PHE A 54 -4.11 0.25 6.59
CA PHE A 54 -2.85 -0.42 6.34
C PHE A 54 -2.79 -1.78 7.03
N ASN A 55 -3.04 -1.83 8.34
CA ASN A 55 -3.04 -3.08 9.10
C ASN A 55 -4.12 -4.06 8.62
N LYS A 56 -5.31 -3.55 8.25
CA LYS A 56 -6.35 -4.38 7.66
C LYS A 56 -5.87 -5.04 6.37
N GLY A 57 -5.25 -4.28 5.45
CA GLY A 57 -4.68 -4.84 4.22
C GLY A 57 -3.60 -5.88 4.49
N MET A 58 -2.71 -5.62 5.46
CA MET A 58 -1.67 -6.57 5.88
C MET A 58 -2.24 -7.91 6.33
N VAL A 59 -3.32 -7.88 7.11
CA VAL A 59 -3.97 -9.08 7.68
C VAL A 59 -4.85 -9.79 6.67
N ASP A 60 -5.76 -9.07 6.00
CA ASP A 60 -6.74 -9.65 5.07
C ASP A 60 -6.06 -10.40 3.91
N TYR A 61 -4.92 -9.88 3.44
CA TYR A 61 -4.18 -10.48 2.32
C TYR A 61 -2.94 -11.27 2.73
N ARG A 62 -2.70 -11.45 4.04
CA ARG A 62 -1.53 -12.15 4.58
C ARG A 62 -0.24 -11.69 3.90
N LEU A 63 -0.01 -10.38 3.90
CA LEU A 63 1.09 -9.77 3.16
C LEU A 63 2.45 -10.05 3.80
N VAL A 64 2.49 -10.23 5.12
CA VAL A 64 3.72 -10.43 5.89
C VAL A 64 3.58 -11.60 6.86
N GLU A 65 4.63 -12.38 6.96
CA GLU A 65 4.78 -13.54 7.83
C GLU A 65 6.03 -13.39 8.72
N ASP A 66 6.17 -14.27 9.73
CA ASP A 66 7.38 -14.27 10.56
C ASP A 66 8.63 -14.54 9.69
N ASP A 67 9.73 -13.88 10.02
CA ASP A 67 11.04 -13.97 9.37
C ASP A 67 11.12 -13.42 7.95
N ASP A 68 10.08 -12.74 7.48
CA ASP A 68 10.14 -12.04 6.19
C ASP A 68 11.22 -10.95 6.17
N LYS A 69 11.90 -10.83 5.04
CA LYS A 69 12.77 -9.72 4.70
C LYS A 69 12.16 -8.95 3.53
N ILE A 70 11.75 -7.73 3.79
CA ILE A 70 10.96 -6.92 2.87
C ILE A 70 11.80 -5.77 2.33
N LEU A 71 11.97 -5.71 1.02
CA LEU A 71 12.59 -4.57 0.34
C LEU A 71 11.52 -3.57 -0.09
N VAL A 72 11.60 -2.35 0.40
CA VAL A 72 10.73 -1.24 -0.02
C VAL A 72 11.36 -0.48 -1.17
N GLY A 73 10.67 -0.38 -2.29
CA GLY A 73 11.05 0.49 -3.40
C GLY A 73 10.76 1.96 -3.04
N LEU A 74 11.80 2.70 -2.66
CA LEU A 74 11.71 4.10 -2.21
C LEU A 74 11.92 5.04 -3.39
N SER A 75 10.85 5.46 -4.05
CA SER A 75 10.90 6.36 -5.20
C SER A 75 11.07 7.85 -4.81
N GLY A 76 10.90 8.19 -3.53
CA GLY A 76 10.85 9.56 -3.04
C GLY A 76 9.48 10.23 -3.20
N GLY A 77 8.50 9.58 -3.81
CA GLY A 77 7.12 10.04 -3.82
C GLY A 77 6.42 9.78 -2.47
N LYS A 78 5.38 10.57 -2.18
CA LYS A 78 4.60 10.51 -0.93
C LYS A 78 4.21 9.10 -0.51
N ASP A 79 3.79 8.27 -1.48
CA ASP A 79 3.27 6.93 -1.22
C ASP A 79 4.38 5.96 -0.79
N SER A 80 5.56 6.06 -1.41
CA SER A 80 6.72 5.25 -1.04
C SER A 80 7.30 5.65 0.32
N LEU A 81 7.27 6.95 0.66
CA LEU A 81 7.67 7.46 1.98
C LEU A 81 6.69 7.01 3.06
N ALA A 82 5.38 7.13 2.81
CA ALA A 82 4.34 6.64 3.71
C ALA A 82 4.44 5.13 3.93
N LEU A 83 4.65 4.34 2.86
CA LEU A 83 4.85 2.90 2.95
C LEU A 83 6.04 2.55 3.84
N LEU A 84 7.20 3.19 3.62
CA LEU A 84 8.39 2.94 4.43
C LEU A 84 8.14 3.27 5.91
N HIS A 85 7.51 4.43 6.19
CA HIS A 85 7.16 4.84 7.55
C HIS A 85 6.27 3.81 8.25
N LEU A 86 5.19 3.38 7.58
CA LEU A 86 4.21 2.44 8.15
C LEU A 86 4.81 1.04 8.36
N LEU A 87 5.59 0.53 7.39
CA LEU A 87 6.26 -0.76 7.52
C LEU A 87 7.33 -0.73 8.63
N ALA A 88 8.13 0.33 8.72
CA ALA A 88 9.11 0.50 9.79
C ALA A 88 8.47 0.59 11.18
N LYS A 89 7.33 1.28 11.30
CA LYS A 89 6.54 1.30 12.55
C LYS A 89 6.00 -0.09 12.88
N ARG A 90 5.46 -0.80 11.89
CA ARG A 90 4.83 -2.12 12.07
C ARG A 90 5.85 -3.22 12.38
N SER A 91 7.09 -3.13 11.86
CA SER A 91 8.16 -4.10 12.15
C SER A 91 8.64 -4.11 13.60
N ARG A 92 8.32 -3.05 14.36
CA ARG A 92 8.64 -2.95 15.80
C ARG A 92 7.66 -3.71 16.69
N ILE A 93 6.55 -4.20 16.14
CA ILE A 93 5.56 -4.99 16.88
C ILE A 93 6.00 -6.46 16.89
N LEU A 94 5.73 -7.15 18.00
CA LEU A 94 6.28 -8.46 18.32
C LEU A 94 5.90 -9.56 17.31
N LYS A 95 4.75 -9.45 16.63
CA LYS A 95 4.23 -10.46 15.68
C LYS A 95 3.46 -9.79 14.53
N PRO A 96 3.69 -10.23 13.29
CA PRO A 96 4.81 -11.05 12.83
C PRO A 96 6.14 -10.30 12.96
N ARG A 97 7.25 -11.01 13.17
CA ARG A 97 8.61 -10.45 13.15
C ARG A 97 9.10 -10.42 11.71
N PHE A 98 9.49 -9.26 11.24
CA PHE A 98 10.07 -9.12 9.90
C PHE A 98 11.07 -7.97 9.85
N GLN A 99 11.92 -7.98 8.84
CA GLN A 99 12.92 -6.95 8.60
C GLN A 99 12.53 -6.11 7.40
N VAL A 100 12.84 -4.82 7.44
CA VAL A 100 12.57 -3.87 6.35
C VAL A 100 13.88 -3.29 5.86
N TYR A 101 14.04 -3.25 4.56
CA TYR A 101 15.13 -2.61 3.82
C TYR A 101 14.55 -1.60 2.85
N ALA A 102 15.25 -0.54 2.54
CA ALA A 102 14.84 0.45 1.56
C ALA A 102 15.85 0.54 0.42
N VAL A 103 15.35 0.61 -0.82
CA VAL A 103 16.19 0.86 -1.99
C VAL A 103 15.65 2.02 -2.81
N HIS A 104 16.54 2.96 -3.15
CA HIS A 104 16.29 3.94 -4.18
C HIS A 104 16.98 3.53 -5.47
N VAL A 105 16.20 3.31 -6.53
CA VAL A 105 16.73 3.00 -7.87
C VAL A 105 16.87 4.31 -8.64
N ALA A 106 18.11 4.79 -8.77
CA ALA A 106 18.47 5.97 -9.51
C ALA A 106 18.74 5.61 -10.99
N LEU A 107 18.11 6.34 -11.91
CA LEU A 107 18.39 6.20 -13.35
C LEU A 107 19.42 7.26 -13.75
N THR A 108 20.57 6.80 -14.25
CA THR A 108 21.70 7.69 -14.58
C THR A 108 21.52 8.46 -15.89
N ASN A 109 20.62 8.00 -16.75
CA ASN A 109 20.39 8.57 -18.08
C ASN A 109 19.06 9.34 -18.22
N ILE A 110 18.38 9.63 -17.11
CA ILE A 110 17.21 10.52 -17.05
C ILE A 110 17.52 11.66 -16.10
N PRO A 111 17.18 12.91 -16.42
CA PRO A 111 17.37 14.06 -15.54
C PRO A 111 16.37 14.06 -14.37
N TYR A 112 16.28 12.94 -13.66
CA TYR A 112 15.46 12.78 -12.46
C TYR A 112 16.36 13.04 -11.25
N GLN A 113 16.18 14.19 -10.62
CA GLN A 113 16.93 14.53 -9.41
C GLN A 113 16.13 14.12 -8.18
N SER A 114 16.55 13.04 -7.57
CA SER A 114 16.14 12.68 -6.22
C SER A 114 17.20 13.17 -5.22
N ASP A 115 16.76 13.77 -4.12
CA ASP A 115 17.64 14.07 -3.01
C ASP A 115 17.97 12.79 -2.23
N ASP A 116 19.06 12.13 -2.62
CA ASP A 116 19.52 10.88 -1.98
C ASP A 116 19.82 11.06 -0.49
N SER A 117 20.33 12.23 -0.12
CA SER A 117 20.66 12.54 1.29
C SER A 117 19.41 12.58 2.15
N TYR A 118 18.32 13.15 1.62
CA TYR A 118 17.02 13.14 2.28
C TYR A 118 16.45 11.72 2.39
N LEU A 119 16.49 10.92 1.31
CA LEU A 119 15.94 9.56 1.32
C LEU A 119 16.70 8.64 2.27
N ARG A 120 18.03 8.77 2.31
CA ARG A 120 18.89 8.05 3.25
C ARG A 120 18.55 8.41 4.70
N ARG A 121 18.55 9.69 5.03
CA ARG A 121 18.21 10.19 6.36
C ARG A 121 16.80 9.75 6.79
N PHE A 122 15.82 9.83 5.87
CA PHE A 122 14.45 9.41 6.12
C PHE A 122 14.35 7.92 6.49
N ALA A 123 15.14 7.06 5.87
CA ALA A 123 15.22 5.63 6.19
C ALA A 123 15.95 5.40 7.53
N GLU A 124 17.11 6.05 7.74
CA GLU A 124 17.93 5.92 8.94
C GLU A 124 17.19 6.35 10.22
N GLU A 125 16.45 7.46 10.18
CA GLU A 125 15.58 7.92 11.30
C GLU A 125 14.52 6.88 11.69
N ARG A 126 14.19 5.95 10.79
CA ARG A 126 13.25 4.85 11.00
C ARG A 126 13.91 3.53 11.33
N ASN A 127 15.27 3.53 11.47
CA ASN A 127 16.11 2.35 11.67
C ASN A 127 15.96 1.34 10.52
N VAL A 128 15.84 1.82 9.28
CA VAL A 128 15.76 0.99 8.08
C VAL A 128 17.06 1.13 7.26
N PRO A 129 17.77 0.02 7.00
CA PRO A 129 18.93 0.04 6.12
C PRO A 129 18.55 0.54 4.73
N TYR A 130 19.35 1.45 4.19
CA TYR A 130 19.11 2.12 2.90
C TYR A 130 20.20 1.78 1.89
N VAL A 131 19.77 1.46 0.68
CA VAL A 131 20.67 1.20 -0.47
C VAL A 131 20.28 2.14 -1.60
N ARG A 132 21.28 2.80 -2.20
CA ARG A 132 21.14 3.45 -3.50
C ARG A 132 21.64 2.49 -4.56
N TYR A 133 20.82 2.19 -5.55
CA TYR A 133 21.17 1.34 -6.68
C TYR A 133 21.05 2.14 -7.98
N GLU A 134 22.12 2.18 -8.76
CA GLU A 134 22.16 2.91 -10.03
C GLU A 134 21.92 1.95 -11.19
N THR A 135 21.10 2.37 -12.13
CA THR A 135 20.85 1.65 -13.39
C THR A 135 20.60 2.64 -14.52
N SER A 136 20.68 2.16 -15.73
CA SER A 136 20.33 2.90 -16.94
C SER A 136 19.46 2.04 -17.84
N PHE A 137 18.78 2.66 -18.80
CA PHE A 137 18.10 1.95 -19.86
C PHE A 137 18.38 2.65 -21.19
N ASP A 138 18.43 1.87 -22.25
CA ASP A 138 18.55 2.38 -23.60
C ASP A 138 17.19 2.29 -24.29
N ALA A 139 16.61 3.44 -24.64
CA ALA A 139 15.33 3.53 -25.32
C ALA A 139 15.38 2.96 -26.76
N SER A 140 16.59 2.81 -27.34
CA SER A 140 16.78 2.26 -28.68
C SER A 140 16.73 0.73 -28.74
N THR A 141 16.89 0.05 -27.60
CA THR A 141 16.97 -1.44 -27.54
C THR A 141 15.70 -2.15 -27.97
N ASP A 142 14.53 -1.53 -27.78
CA ASP A 142 13.27 -2.05 -28.30
C ASP A 142 12.31 -0.89 -28.67
N THR A 143 12.39 -0.45 -29.90
CA THR A 143 11.56 0.65 -30.43
C THR A 143 10.05 0.34 -30.50
N ARG A 144 9.64 -0.93 -30.26
CA ARG A 144 8.23 -1.32 -30.14
C ARG A 144 7.65 -1.00 -28.78
N LYS A 145 8.48 -0.63 -27.81
CA LYS A 145 8.09 -0.29 -26.43
C LYS A 145 8.29 1.19 -26.16
N SER A 146 7.37 1.78 -25.41
CA SER A 146 7.53 3.17 -24.98
C SER A 146 8.71 3.31 -24.01
N PRO A 147 9.40 4.47 -23.99
CA PRO A 147 10.46 4.75 -23.02
C PRO A 147 10.02 4.55 -21.57
N CYS A 148 8.77 4.91 -21.25
CA CYS A 148 8.19 4.67 -19.92
C CYS A 148 8.11 3.19 -19.57
N PHE A 149 7.78 2.34 -20.53
CA PHE A 149 7.77 0.89 -20.31
C PHE A 149 9.17 0.37 -20.01
N LEU A 150 10.17 0.74 -20.82
CA LEU A 150 11.56 0.33 -20.63
C LEU A 150 12.14 0.83 -19.30
N CYS A 151 11.87 2.07 -18.94
CA CYS A 151 12.21 2.66 -17.66
C CYS A 151 11.63 1.84 -16.49
N SER A 152 10.32 1.59 -16.53
CA SER A 152 9.62 0.83 -15.49
C SER A 152 10.13 -0.60 -15.39
N TRP A 153 10.46 -1.23 -16.53
CA TRP A 153 10.99 -2.58 -16.58
C TRP A 153 12.39 -2.65 -15.95
N ASN A 154 13.28 -1.72 -16.30
CA ASN A 154 14.64 -1.67 -15.72
C ASN A 154 14.61 -1.37 -14.22
N ARG A 155 13.74 -0.45 -13.75
CA ARG A 155 13.56 -0.22 -12.32
C ARG A 155 13.09 -1.48 -11.60
N ARG A 156 12.13 -2.24 -12.16
CA ARG A 156 11.72 -3.52 -11.58
C ARG A 156 12.86 -4.52 -11.53
N LYS A 157 13.61 -4.67 -12.64
CA LYS A 157 14.77 -5.56 -12.67
C LYS A 157 15.78 -5.21 -11.56
N ALA A 158 16.07 -3.94 -11.37
CA ALA A 158 16.94 -3.46 -10.29
C ALA A 158 16.39 -3.83 -8.90
N LEU A 159 15.09 -3.65 -8.66
CA LEU A 159 14.45 -4.05 -7.39
C LEU A 159 14.63 -5.55 -7.11
N PHE A 160 14.45 -6.41 -8.11
CA PHE A 160 14.65 -7.86 -7.96
C PHE A 160 16.11 -8.22 -7.70
N THR A 161 17.05 -7.53 -8.38
CA THR A 161 18.49 -7.73 -8.17
C THR A 161 18.88 -7.40 -6.74
N VAL A 162 18.54 -6.20 -6.26
CA VAL A 162 18.85 -5.77 -4.88
C VAL A 162 18.14 -6.64 -3.83
N ALA A 163 16.89 -7.02 -4.08
CA ALA A 163 16.17 -7.90 -3.16
C ALA A 163 16.89 -9.25 -3.00
N LYS A 164 17.38 -9.83 -4.10
CA LYS A 164 18.15 -11.08 -4.07
C LYS A 164 19.47 -10.91 -3.34
N GLU A 165 20.21 -9.84 -3.60
CA GLU A 165 21.51 -9.54 -2.95
C GLU A 165 21.38 -9.38 -1.44
N LEU A 166 20.29 -8.76 -0.97
CA LEU A 166 19.99 -8.56 0.46
C LEU A 166 19.31 -9.77 1.10
N GLY A 167 19.01 -10.83 0.33
CA GLY A 167 18.28 -12.00 0.82
C GLY A 167 16.82 -11.68 1.20
N CYS A 168 16.22 -10.65 0.58
CA CYS A 168 14.81 -10.35 0.77
C CYS A 168 13.93 -11.32 -0.02
N ASN A 169 12.84 -11.76 0.58
CA ASN A 169 11.85 -12.64 -0.06
C ASN A 169 10.60 -11.88 -0.52
N LYS A 170 10.46 -10.61 -0.12
CA LYS A 170 9.33 -9.75 -0.50
C LYS A 170 9.81 -8.38 -0.98
N ILE A 171 9.09 -7.83 -1.97
CA ILE A 171 9.25 -6.45 -2.44
C ILE A 171 7.94 -5.71 -2.17
N ALA A 172 8.00 -4.63 -1.39
CA ALA A 172 6.86 -3.78 -1.09
C ALA A 172 6.84 -2.55 -2.01
N LEU A 173 5.69 -2.31 -2.64
CA LEU A 173 5.44 -1.18 -3.52
C LEU A 173 4.32 -0.29 -2.97
N GLY A 174 4.48 1.03 -3.13
CA GLY A 174 3.59 2.06 -2.59
C GLY A 174 2.28 2.26 -3.35
N HIS A 175 1.76 1.25 -4.04
CA HIS A 175 0.46 1.35 -4.71
C HIS A 175 -0.66 1.33 -3.68
N HIS A 176 -1.54 2.32 -3.76
CA HIS A 176 -2.70 2.50 -2.88
C HIS A 176 -4.02 2.06 -3.56
N MET A 177 -5.15 2.18 -2.86
CA MET A 177 -6.44 1.72 -3.35
C MET A 177 -6.80 2.35 -4.71
N ASP A 178 -6.59 3.66 -4.85
CA ASP A 178 -6.93 4.41 -6.07
C ASP A 178 -6.12 3.89 -7.27
N ASP A 179 -4.81 3.65 -7.12
CA ASP A 179 -3.96 3.05 -8.18
C ASP A 179 -4.51 1.70 -8.67
N ILE A 180 -5.00 0.88 -7.75
CA ILE A 180 -5.52 -0.46 -8.04
C ILE A 180 -6.85 -0.34 -8.80
N LEU A 181 -7.73 0.57 -8.39
CA LEU A 181 -9.02 0.82 -9.05
C LEU A 181 -8.85 1.50 -10.41
N GLU A 182 -7.95 2.48 -10.53
CA GLU A 182 -7.58 3.09 -11.81
C GLU A 182 -7.03 2.04 -12.78
N THR A 183 -6.19 1.12 -12.30
CA THR A 183 -5.66 0.02 -13.12
C THR A 183 -6.77 -0.94 -13.53
N LEU A 184 -7.75 -1.23 -12.67
CA LEU A 184 -8.93 -2.03 -13.02
C LEU A 184 -9.69 -1.35 -14.16
N LEU A 185 -10.00 -0.06 -14.06
CA LEU A 185 -10.69 0.71 -15.10
C LEU A 185 -9.91 0.72 -16.41
N MET A 186 -8.59 0.94 -16.36
CA MET A 186 -7.72 0.88 -17.54
C MET A 186 -7.78 -0.49 -18.23
N ASN A 187 -7.69 -1.57 -17.46
CA ASN A 187 -7.71 -2.92 -18.03
C ASN A 187 -9.07 -3.27 -18.61
N LEU A 188 -10.16 -2.86 -17.97
CA LEU A 188 -11.51 -3.04 -18.50
C LEU A 188 -11.72 -2.30 -19.81
N THR A 189 -11.29 -1.03 -19.90
CA THR A 189 -11.59 -0.14 -21.02
C THR A 189 -10.65 -0.31 -22.21
N PHE A 190 -9.34 -0.51 -21.96
CA PHE A 190 -8.33 -0.57 -23.02
C PHE A 190 -7.86 -1.97 -23.37
N GLN A 191 -8.02 -2.95 -22.46
CA GLN A 191 -7.53 -4.30 -22.66
C GLN A 191 -8.65 -5.35 -22.72
N GLY A 192 -9.89 -4.97 -22.39
CA GLY A 192 -11.01 -5.92 -22.29
C GLY A 192 -10.75 -7.01 -21.25
N ALA A 193 -9.99 -6.70 -20.19
CA ALA A 193 -9.57 -7.65 -19.18
C ALA A 193 -10.07 -7.21 -17.79
N TYR A 194 -10.79 -8.10 -17.09
CA TYR A 194 -11.16 -7.90 -15.71
C TYR A 194 -9.98 -8.28 -14.80
N SER A 195 -9.04 -7.36 -14.65
CA SER A 195 -7.81 -7.59 -13.88
C SER A 195 -7.24 -6.28 -13.34
N THR A 196 -6.44 -6.38 -12.29
CA THR A 196 -5.74 -5.24 -11.69
C THR A 196 -4.43 -5.68 -11.02
N MET A 197 -3.85 -4.81 -10.20
CA MET A 197 -2.69 -5.11 -9.38
C MET A 197 -3.12 -5.78 -8.06
N PRO A 198 -2.92 -7.09 -7.85
CA PRO A 198 -3.32 -7.73 -6.60
C PRO A 198 -2.49 -7.25 -5.42
N PRO A 199 -3.04 -7.22 -4.18
CA PRO A 199 -2.29 -6.87 -2.98
C PRO A 199 -1.07 -7.76 -2.73
N LYS A 200 -1.15 -9.05 -3.06
CA LYS A 200 -0.06 -10.04 -3.01
C LYS A 200 0.08 -10.71 -4.35
N LEU A 201 1.30 -10.72 -4.91
CA LEU A 201 1.61 -11.37 -6.18
C LEU A 201 2.85 -12.23 -6.04
N GLU A 202 2.68 -13.53 -6.09
CA GLU A 202 3.79 -14.48 -6.05
C GLU A 202 4.42 -14.65 -7.43
N MET A 203 5.68 -14.30 -7.52
CA MET A 203 6.49 -14.39 -8.74
C MET A 203 7.32 -15.68 -8.69
N LYS A 204 6.70 -16.82 -8.93
CA LYS A 204 7.32 -18.16 -8.80
C LYS A 204 8.66 -18.27 -9.52
N LYS A 205 8.77 -17.73 -10.75
CA LYS A 205 9.99 -17.72 -11.56
C LYS A 205 11.16 -17.02 -10.86
N PHE A 206 10.90 -16.02 -10.03
CA PHE A 206 11.91 -15.21 -9.34
C PHE A 206 12.05 -15.57 -7.86
N GLN A 207 11.25 -16.52 -7.36
CA GLN A 207 11.15 -16.86 -5.93
C GLN A 207 10.97 -15.60 -5.04
N MET A 208 10.12 -14.70 -5.50
CA MET A 208 9.90 -13.39 -4.89
C MET A 208 8.41 -13.07 -4.83
N THR A 209 7.96 -12.43 -3.77
CA THR A 209 6.58 -11.95 -3.65
C THR A 209 6.53 -10.43 -3.69
N ILE A 210 5.72 -9.88 -4.57
CA ILE A 210 5.40 -8.43 -4.56
C ILE A 210 4.20 -8.22 -3.65
N ILE A 211 4.32 -7.26 -2.73
CA ILE A 211 3.24 -6.88 -1.82
C ILE A 211 2.89 -5.40 -1.96
N ARG A 212 1.62 -5.05 -1.70
CA ARG A 212 1.09 -3.68 -1.76
C ARG A 212 0.35 -3.34 -0.47
N PRO A 213 1.07 -3.05 0.62
CA PRO A 213 0.47 -2.85 1.94
C PRO A 213 -0.51 -1.66 2.03
N LEU A 214 -0.39 -0.67 1.11
CA LEU A 214 -1.30 0.48 1.04
C LEU A 214 -2.59 0.20 0.27
N CYS A 215 -2.86 -1.05 -0.16
CA CYS A 215 -3.96 -1.42 -1.05
C CYS A 215 -5.36 -0.99 -0.57
N LEU A 216 -5.57 -0.78 0.72
CA LEU A 216 -6.83 -0.29 1.30
C LEU A 216 -6.77 1.17 1.76
N VAL A 217 -5.63 1.85 1.57
CA VAL A 217 -5.45 3.26 1.93
C VAL A 217 -5.82 4.13 0.74
N HIS A 218 -6.55 5.22 0.97
CA HIS A 218 -6.93 6.17 -0.07
C HIS A 218 -5.79 7.17 -0.36
N GLU A 219 -5.66 7.59 -1.60
CA GLU A 219 -4.67 8.60 -1.99
C GLU A 219 -4.85 9.91 -1.20
N ALA A 220 -6.09 10.36 -1.00
CA ALA A 220 -6.39 11.58 -0.25
C ALA A 220 -5.84 11.56 1.18
N ASP A 221 -5.90 10.41 1.87
CA ASP A 221 -5.31 10.25 3.19
C ASP A 221 -3.77 10.34 3.15
N LEU A 222 -3.15 9.75 2.12
CA LEU A 222 -1.69 9.82 1.93
C LEU A 222 -1.18 11.21 1.60
N VAL A 223 -1.97 12.01 0.86
CA VAL A 223 -1.67 13.44 0.60
C VAL A 223 -1.68 14.23 1.90
N GLN A 224 -2.69 14.05 2.74
CA GLN A 224 -2.79 14.71 4.05
C GLN A 224 -1.66 14.27 4.99
N MET A 225 -1.36 12.97 5.05
CA MET A 225 -0.24 12.45 5.82
C MET A 225 1.10 13.04 5.37
N ALA A 226 1.32 13.16 4.07
CA ALA A 226 2.55 13.74 3.51
C ALA A 226 2.71 15.22 3.90
N ALA A 227 1.62 15.98 3.91
CA ALA A 227 1.62 17.38 4.36
C ALA A 227 1.90 17.47 5.87
N GLN A 228 1.21 16.68 6.70
CA GLN A 228 1.36 16.66 8.15
C GLN A 228 2.76 16.24 8.60
N MET A 229 3.36 15.25 7.92
CA MET A 229 4.70 14.74 8.20
C MET A 229 5.81 15.51 7.47
N ASN A 230 5.48 16.56 6.76
CA ASN A 230 6.41 17.39 6.00
C ASN A 230 7.31 16.56 5.04
N PHE A 231 6.71 15.63 4.29
CA PHE A 231 7.47 14.85 3.31
C PHE A 231 8.02 15.77 2.22
N GLN A 232 9.34 15.72 2.04
CA GLN A 232 9.99 16.54 1.02
C GLN A 232 9.63 16.04 -0.38
N LYS A 233 9.02 16.93 -1.18
CA LYS A 233 8.67 16.62 -2.56
C LYS A 233 9.93 16.50 -3.42
N GLN A 234 10.08 15.35 -4.08
CA GLN A 234 11.16 15.16 -5.04
C GLN A 234 10.82 15.80 -6.39
N LEU A 235 11.80 16.41 -7.03
CA LEU A 235 11.63 17.02 -8.36
C LEU A 235 11.67 15.91 -9.42
N LYS A 236 10.52 15.67 -10.04
CA LYS A 236 10.39 14.71 -11.14
C LYS A 236 10.47 15.49 -12.46
N ASN A 237 11.65 15.55 -13.06
CA ASN A 237 11.82 16.08 -14.41
C ASN A 237 11.85 14.92 -15.43
N CYS A 238 10.81 14.09 -15.46
CA CYS A 238 10.73 13.01 -16.43
C CYS A 238 10.16 13.55 -17.75
N PRO A 239 10.92 13.51 -18.86
CA PRO A 239 10.44 14.02 -20.15
C PRO A 239 9.30 13.18 -20.75
N TYR A 240 9.03 12.01 -20.19
CA TYR A 240 8.04 11.03 -20.69
C TYR A 240 6.78 10.93 -19.82
N GLU A 241 6.54 11.85 -18.87
CA GLU A 241 5.46 11.73 -17.87
C GLU A 241 4.05 12.01 -18.45
N HIS A 242 3.95 12.51 -19.69
CA HIS A 242 2.70 13.05 -20.25
C HIS A 242 1.79 12.05 -20.98
N ASP A 243 2.20 10.81 -21.16
CA ASP A 243 1.48 9.86 -22.03
C ASP A 243 0.72 8.75 -21.30
N SER A 244 0.11 9.01 -20.16
CA SER A 244 -0.65 7.96 -19.51
C SER A 244 -2.13 8.32 -19.33
N HIS A 245 -3.04 7.43 -19.79
CA HIS A 245 -4.48 7.52 -19.52
C HIS A 245 -4.84 7.34 -18.02
N ARG A 246 -3.84 7.35 -17.13
CA ARG A 246 -4.09 7.21 -15.70
C ARG A 246 -4.80 8.43 -15.12
N SER A 247 -4.47 9.65 -15.60
CA SER A 247 -5.18 10.88 -15.25
C SER A 247 -6.66 10.81 -15.59
N ASP A 248 -6.96 10.28 -16.78
CA ASP A 248 -8.34 10.14 -17.26
C ASP A 248 -9.13 9.16 -16.37
N MET A 249 -8.51 8.04 -15.99
CA MET A 249 -9.13 7.06 -15.09
C MET A 249 -9.33 7.60 -13.68
N LYS A 250 -8.46 8.47 -13.22
CA LYS A 250 -8.63 9.19 -11.95
C LYS A 250 -9.88 10.07 -11.97
N GLU A 251 -10.09 10.82 -13.06
CA GLU A 251 -11.31 11.62 -13.22
C GLU A 251 -12.56 10.75 -13.28
N VAL A 252 -12.52 9.63 -14.00
CA VAL A 252 -13.64 8.67 -14.06
C VAL A 252 -13.95 8.15 -12.66
N LEU A 253 -12.95 7.77 -11.88
CA LEU A 253 -13.15 7.29 -10.52
C LEU A 253 -13.77 8.37 -9.61
N GLN A 254 -13.35 9.63 -9.75
CA GLN A 254 -13.94 10.76 -9.01
C GLN A 254 -15.42 10.99 -9.41
N ARG A 255 -15.76 10.85 -10.69
CA ARG A 255 -17.14 10.95 -11.14
C ARG A 255 -18.04 9.82 -10.59
N LEU A 256 -17.51 8.60 -10.57
CA LEU A 256 -18.22 7.47 -9.97
C LEU A 256 -18.46 7.68 -8.46
N GLU A 257 -17.48 8.23 -7.76
CA GLU A 257 -17.60 8.54 -6.34
C GLU A 257 -18.60 9.70 -6.07
N ALA A 258 -18.66 10.69 -6.97
CA ALA A 258 -19.66 11.75 -6.91
C ALA A 258 -21.12 11.22 -7.10
N MET A 259 -21.29 10.15 -7.88
CA MET A 259 -22.58 9.47 -8.06
C MET A 259 -22.93 8.57 -6.88
N ASN A 260 -21.95 7.89 -6.33
CA ASN A 260 -22.07 6.98 -5.19
C ASN A 260 -20.83 7.09 -4.29
N PRO A 261 -20.94 7.68 -3.08
CA PRO A 261 -19.83 7.82 -2.15
C PRO A 261 -19.13 6.50 -1.79
N GLU A 262 -19.83 5.37 -1.91
CA GLU A 262 -19.30 4.02 -1.66
C GLU A 262 -18.72 3.35 -2.92
N ALA A 263 -18.61 4.06 -4.06
CA ALA A 263 -18.20 3.48 -5.35
C ALA A 263 -16.85 2.75 -5.27
N ARG A 264 -15.86 3.32 -4.54
CA ARG A 264 -14.54 2.69 -4.36
C ARG A 264 -14.64 1.33 -3.67
N TYR A 265 -15.43 1.25 -2.60
CA TYR A 265 -15.62 0.01 -1.85
C TYR A 265 -16.47 -1.01 -2.63
N SER A 266 -17.47 -0.54 -3.35
CA SER A 266 -18.29 -1.37 -4.23
C SER A 266 -17.45 -1.98 -5.36
N MET A 267 -16.61 -1.19 -6.02
CA MET A 267 -15.68 -1.68 -7.04
C MET A 267 -14.65 -2.66 -6.47
N TRP A 268 -14.12 -2.36 -5.28
CA TRP A 268 -13.19 -3.26 -4.59
C TRP A 268 -13.85 -4.60 -4.27
N GLY A 269 -15.05 -4.59 -3.70
CA GLY A 269 -15.83 -5.79 -3.38
C GLY A 269 -16.19 -6.61 -4.62
N ALA A 270 -16.52 -5.95 -5.73
CA ALA A 270 -16.86 -6.60 -6.98
C ALA A 270 -15.72 -7.47 -7.53
N MET A 271 -14.45 -7.13 -7.27
CA MET A 271 -13.31 -7.95 -7.70
C MET A 271 -13.26 -9.36 -7.09
N THR A 272 -13.91 -9.55 -5.95
CA THR A 272 -14.01 -10.86 -5.26
C THR A 272 -15.42 -11.45 -5.25
N ASN A 273 -16.40 -10.73 -5.83
CA ASN A 273 -17.80 -11.14 -5.92
C ASN A 273 -18.25 -11.22 -7.38
N ILE A 274 -17.58 -12.05 -8.16
CA ILE A 274 -17.90 -12.24 -9.59
C ILE A 274 -19.02 -13.27 -9.69
N GLN A 275 -20.18 -12.83 -10.21
CA GLN A 275 -21.34 -13.70 -10.47
C GLN A 275 -21.22 -14.25 -11.88
N THR A 276 -20.47 -15.33 -12.04
CA THR A 276 -20.11 -15.90 -13.34
C THR A 276 -21.29 -16.36 -14.15
N GLU A 277 -22.37 -16.78 -13.47
CA GLU A 277 -23.64 -17.21 -14.09
C GLU A 277 -24.43 -16.06 -14.75
N LEU A 278 -24.12 -14.81 -14.37
CA LEU A 278 -24.73 -13.61 -14.95
C LEU A 278 -23.85 -12.95 -16.03
N LEU A 279 -22.70 -13.54 -16.34
CA LEU A 279 -21.80 -13.03 -17.36
C LEU A 279 -22.12 -13.67 -18.74
N PRO A 280 -21.92 -12.90 -19.85
CA PRO A 280 -22.06 -13.45 -21.18
C PRO A 280 -21.09 -14.62 -21.42
N THR A 281 -21.59 -15.80 -21.73
CA THR A 281 -20.78 -16.97 -22.08
C THR A 281 -20.74 -17.16 -23.59
N LYS A 282 -19.53 -17.43 -24.14
CA LYS A 282 -19.43 -17.86 -25.53
C LYS A 282 -19.87 -19.31 -25.63
N ILE A 283 -20.86 -19.57 -26.49
CA ILE A 283 -21.23 -20.95 -26.86
C ILE A 283 -20.12 -21.47 -27.77
N GLU A 284 -19.37 -22.47 -27.34
CA GLU A 284 -18.41 -23.15 -28.20
C GLU A 284 -19.18 -23.79 -29.36
N LYS A 285 -18.81 -23.43 -30.59
CA LYS A 285 -19.32 -24.15 -31.77
C LYS A 285 -18.76 -25.57 -31.70
N LYS A 286 -19.64 -26.55 -31.53
CA LYS A 286 -19.31 -27.96 -31.70
C LYS A 286 -18.83 -28.24 -33.11
#